data_ee307bfa8430ca6e851d883ecc2adf41
#
_entry.id   ee307bfa8430ca6e851d883ecc2adf41
#
_cell.length_a   1.000
_cell.length_b   1.000
_cell.length_c   1.000
_cell.angle_alpha   90.00
_cell.angle_beta   90.00
_cell.angle_gamma   90.00
#
_symmetry.space_group_name_H-M   'P 1'
#
loop_
_entity.id
_entity.type
_entity.pdbx_description
1 polymer ?
#
loop_
_entity_poly.entity_id
_entity_poly.type
_entity_poly.pdbx_seq_one_letter_code
_entity_poly.pdbx_strand_id
1 'polypeptide(L)'
;MVDSNGVIQPLPAPTPEQMRMRAAVDLIFLLGCILFPAAGLAAAGMLFYRWKLKEPLALLLEGTQRVQAHDLDFTIPNLSADELGQICTAFENMRLELLKTNQELWRQAEERKRLNAAFAHDLRNPITVLKGNVKLLRQDASNQQALDRLESYTLRIEQYVEAMSSIQRLEQMPVQPAGAA
;
A
#
# COMPACT_ATOMS: atom_id res chain seq x y z
N MET A 1 -48.67 -42.40 49.43
CA MET A 1 -49.16 -42.46 50.82
C MET A 1 -49.38 -43.93 51.18
N VAL A 2 -48.85 -44.35 52.31
CA VAL A 2 -49.10 -45.73 52.79
C VAL A 2 -50.34 -45.67 53.64
N ASP A 3 -51.34 -46.48 53.30
CA ASP A 3 -52.60 -46.57 54.06
C ASP A 3 -52.32 -47.35 55.37
N SER A 4 -53.21 -47.23 56.35
CA SER A 4 -53.09 -47.92 57.69
C SER A 4 -52.99 -49.46 57.61
N ASN A 5 -53.23 -50.01 56.41
CA ASN A 5 -53.05 -51.43 56.09
C ASN A 5 -51.80 -51.77 55.29
N GLY A 6 -50.83 -50.86 55.17
CA GLY A 6 -49.54 -51.13 54.49
C GLY A 6 -49.61 -51.15 52.92
N VAL A 7 -50.74 -50.83 52.35
CA VAL A 7 -50.92 -50.86 50.88
C VAL A 7 -50.49 -49.51 50.31
N ILE A 8 -49.55 -49.56 49.33
CA ILE A 8 -49.09 -48.37 48.57
C ILE A 8 -50.19 -48.01 47.62
N GLN A 9 -50.97 -46.94 47.89
CA GLN A 9 -51.88 -46.39 46.94
C GLN A 9 -51.11 -45.65 45.82
N PRO A 10 -51.40 -45.90 44.56
CA PRO A 10 -50.79 -45.14 43.49
C PRO A 10 -51.21 -43.68 43.61
N LEU A 11 -50.25 -42.79 43.40
CA LEU A 11 -50.55 -41.36 43.34
C LEU A 11 -51.65 -41.06 42.34
N PRO A 12 -52.63 -40.19 42.66
CA PRO A 12 -53.67 -39.85 41.72
C PRO A 12 -53.07 -39.31 40.43
N ALA A 13 -53.65 -39.77 39.31
CA ALA A 13 -53.23 -39.34 37.99
C ALA A 13 -53.32 -37.80 37.88
N PRO A 14 -52.32 -37.12 37.31
CA PRO A 14 -52.30 -35.68 37.20
C PRO A 14 -53.52 -35.17 36.42
N THR A 15 -54.16 -34.13 36.88
CA THR A 15 -55.32 -33.51 36.23
C THR A 15 -54.87 -32.88 34.89
N PRO A 16 -55.76 -32.76 33.87
CA PRO A 16 -55.40 -32.19 32.57
C PRO A 16 -54.85 -30.76 32.70
N GLU A 17 -55.25 -29.99 33.69
CA GLU A 17 -54.65 -28.65 33.94
C GLU A 17 -53.21 -28.75 34.46
N GLN A 18 -52.90 -29.69 35.34
CA GLN A 18 -51.55 -29.93 35.86
C GLN A 18 -50.60 -30.40 34.73
N MET A 19 -51.08 -31.20 33.77
CA MET A 19 -50.35 -31.60 32.61
C MET A 19 -50.03 -30.43 31.68
N ARG A 20 -51.03 -29.54 31.43
CA ARG A 20 -50.78 -28.30 30.64
C ARG A 20 -49.78 -27.38 31.30
N MET A 21 -49.91 -27.18 32.60
CA MET A 21 -48.99 -26.33 33.38
C MET A 21 -47.54 -26.88 33.35
N ARG A 22 -47.35 -28.18 33.51
CA ARG A 22 -46.06 -28.84 33.37
C ARG A 22 -45.45 -28.67 32.00
N ALA A 23 -46.27 -28.92 30.94
CA ALA A 23 -45.84 -28.76 29.54
C ALA A 23 -45.44 -27.29 29.24
N ALA A 24 -46.12 -26.33 29.78
CA ALA A 24 -45.75 -24.93 29.65
C ALA A 24 -44.46 -24.58 30.35
N VAL A 25 -44.25 -25.08 31.57
CA VAL A 25 -43.00 -24.90 32.32
C VAL A 25 -41.82 -25.59 31.62
N ASP A 26 -41.98 -26.82 31.15
CA ASP A 26 -40.96 -27.57 30.39
C ASP A 26 -40.60 -26.83 29.09
N LEU A 27 -41.58 -26.25 28.38
CA LEU A 27 -41.34 -25.50 27.17
C LEU A 27 -40.53 -24.19 27.48
N ILE A 28 -40.90 -23.45 28.56
CA ILE A 28 -40.17 -22.26 28.99
C ILE A 28 -38.72 -22.61 29.38
N PHE A 29 -38.57 -23.75 30.10
CA PHE A 29 -37.25 -24.21 30.48
C PHE A 29 -36.39 -24.60 29.27
N LEU A 30 -36.95 -25.30 28.33
CA LEU A 30 -36.29 -25.67 27.06
C LEU A 30 -35.88 -24.46 26.26
N LEU A 31 -36.79 -23.49 26.09
CA LEU A 31 -36.51 -22.23 25.41
C LEU A 31 -35.43 -21.42 26.13
N GLY A 32 -35.46 -21.37 27.45
CA GLY A 32 -34.46 -20.71 28.27
C GLY A 32 -33.05 -21.34 28.12
N CYS A 33 -32.99 -22.67 28.11
CA CYS A 33 -31.74 -23.41 27.92
C CYS A 33 -31.08 -23.22 26.55
N ILE A 34 -31.88 -22.85 25.53
CA ILE A 34 -31.35 -22.59 24.18
C ILE A 34 -31.06 -21.10 23.97
N LEU A 35 -31.98 -20.22 24.38
CA LEU A 35 -31.85 -18.77 24.12
C LEU A 35 -30.77 -18.12 24.98
N PHE A 36 -30.59 -18.55 26.23
CA PHE A 36 -29.62 -17.93 27.11
C PHE A 36 -28.16 -18.16 26.68
N PRO A 37 -27.71 -19.37 26.35
CA PRO A 37 -26.37 -19.57 25.80
C PRO A 37 -26.18 -18.97 24.42
N ALA A 38 -27.22 -18.99 23.56
CA ALA A 38 -27.17 -18.34 22.25
C ALA A 38 -26.97 -16.81 22.37
N ALA A 39 -27.71 -16.16 23.29
CA ALA A 39 -27.54 -14.74 23.55
C ALA A 39 -26.15 -14.43 24.14
N GLY A 40 -25.66 -15.29 25.06
CA GLY A 40 -24.31 -15.17 25.62
C GLY A 40 -23.21 -15.28 24.55
N LEU A 41 -23.34 -16.23 23.65
CA LEU A 41 -22.41 -16.41 22.54
C LEU A 41 -22.41 -15.23 21.57
N ALA A 42 -23.60 -14.72 21.25
CA ALA A 42 -23.75 -13.54 20.39
C ALA A 42 -23.13 -12.29 21.05
N ALA A 43 -23.38 -12.08 22.33
CA ALA A 43 -22.81 -10.98 23.10
C ALA A 43 -21.27 -11.07 23.16
N ALA A 44 -20.73 -12.24 23.45
CA ALA A 44 -19.29 -12.49 23.49
C ALA A 44 -18.64 -12.24 22.11
N GLY A 45 -19.25 -12.72 21.03
CA GLY A 45 -18.80 -12.47 19.65
C GLY A 45 -18.80 -10.99 19.30
N MET A 46 -19.84 -10.26 19.71
CA MET A 46 -19.93 -8.81 19.44
C MET A 46 -18.89 -8.02 20.24
N LEU A 47 -18.63 -8.38 21.50
CA LEU A 47 -17.57 -7.78 22.29
C LEU A 47 -16.16 -8.06 21.71
N PHE A 48 -15.92 -9.32 21.34
CA PHE A 48 -14.67 -9.72 20.71
C PHE A 48 -14.41 -8.95 19.41
N TYR A 49 -15.41 -8.84 18.53
CA TYR A 49 -15.34 -8.05 17.30
C TYR A 49 -14.99 -6.59 17.59
N ARG A 50 -15.70 -5.96 18.54
CA ARG A 50 -15.48 -4.54 18.86
C ARG A 50 -14.10 -4.25 19.43
N TRP A 51 -13.57 -5.16 20.27
CA TRP A 51 -12.33 -4.92 21.00
C TRP A 51 -11.09 -5.40 20.25
N LYS A 52 -11.23 -6.45 19.46
CA LYS A 52 -10.07 -7.08 18.83
C LYS A 52 -9.94 -6.79 17.32
N LEU A 53 -11.06 -6.67 16.59
CA LEU A 53 -11.01 -6.56 15.13
C LEU A 53 -11.26 -5.15 14.62
N LYS A 54 -12.16 -4.41 15.26
CA LYS A 54 -12.63 -3.13 14.68
C LYS A 54 -11.51 -2.10 14.55
N GLU A 55 -10.67 -1.96 15.56
CA GLU A 55 -9.64 -0.94 15.62
C GLU A 55 -8.49 -1.20 14.62
N PRO A 56 -7.87 -2.39 14.56
CA PRO A 56 -6.83 -2.68 13.57
C PRO A 56 -7.33 -2.59 12.13
N LEU A 57 -8.55 -3.09 11.86
CA LEU A 57 -9.14 -3.02 10.52
C LEU A 57 -9.43 -1.58 10.08
N ALA A 58 -9.89 -0.72 10.99
CA ALA A 58 -10.11 0.69 10.69
C ALA A 58 -8.79 1.41 10.36
N LEU A 59 -7.72 1.14 11.09
CA LEU A 59 -6.39 1.69 10.82
C LEU A 59 -5.82 1.24 9.47
N LEU A 60 -5.97 -0.04 9.13
CA LEU A 60 -5.54 -0.56 7.82
C LEU A 60 -6.33 0.07 6.67
N LEU A 61 -7.64 0.24 6.85
CA LEU A 61 -8.49 0.90 5.85
C LEU A 61 -8.11 2.37 5.66
N GLU A 62 -7.91 3.11 6.75
CA GLU A 62 -7.44 4.49 6.70
C GLU A 62 -6.05 4.58 6.04
N GLY A 63 -5.12 3.71 6.44
CA GLY A 63 -3.79 3.62 5.85
C GLY A 63 -3.84 3.38 4.34
N THR A 64 -4.73 2.49 3.88
CA THR A 64 -4.92 2.23 2.45
C THR A 64 -5.42 3.48 1.71
N GLN A 65 -6.36 4.23 2.28
CA GLN A 65 -6.86 5.47 1.69
C GLN A 65 -5.78 6.55 1.61
N ARG A 66 -4.93 6.67 2.63
CA ARG A 66 -3.80 7.60 2.63
C ARG A 66 -2.77 7.22 1.55
N VAL A 67 -2.42 5.94 1.43
CA VAL A 67 -1.53 5.46 0.35
C VAL A 67 -2.11 5.78 -1.03
N GLN A 68 -3.42 5.59 -1.25
CA GLN A 68 -4.09 5.97 -2.50
C GLN A 68 -4.03 7.48 -2.78
N ALA A 69 -4.06 8.30 -1.74
CA ALA A 69 -3.89 9.75 -1.83
C ALA A 69 -2.42 10.19 -1.97
N HIS A 70 -1.48 9.26 -2.10
CA HIS A 70 -0.03 9.52 -2.14
C HIS A 70 0.53 10.14 -0.84
N ASP A 71 -0.23 10.08 0.25
CA ASP A 71 0.22 10.47 1.58
C ASP A 71 0.84 9.26 2.26
N LEU A 72 2.16 9.23 2.34
CA LEU A 72 2.94 8.19 3.02
C LEU A 72 3.47 8.65 4.39
N ASP A 73 3.11 9.87 4.81
CA ASP A 73 3.57 10.44 6.09
C ASP A 73 2.65 10.05 7.25
N PHE A 74 2.58 8.76 7.52
CA PHE A 74 1.87 8.17 8.66
C PHE A 74 2.57 6.88 9.09
N THR A 75 2.20 6.35 10.24
CA THR A 75 2.73 5.08 10.76
C THR A 75 1.58 4.22 11.25
N ILE A 76 1.59 2.93 10.94
CA ILE A 76 0.62 1.98 11.47
C ILE A 76 1.21 1.30 12.70
N PRO A 77 0.66 1.57 13.89
CA PRO A 77 1.12 0.93 15.10
C PRO A 77 0.77 -0.56 15.10
N ASN A 78 1.67 -1.40 15.61
CA ASN A 78 1.34 -2.79 15.87
C ASN A 78 0.55 -2.87 17.20
N LEU A 79 -0.77 -3.04 17.09
CA LEU A 79 -1.70 -3.06 18.23
C LEU A 79 -1.93 -4.46 18.80
N SER A 80 -1.45 -5.51 18.15
CA SER A 80 -1.74 -6.89 18.53
C SER A 80 -0.55 -7.81 18.26
N ALA A 81 -0.40 -8.85 19.10
CA ALA A 81 0.63 -9.88 18.91
C ALA A 81 0.11 -11.11 18.14
N ASP A 82 -1.10 -11.03 17.57
CA ASP A 82 -1.78 -12.06 16.81
C ASP A 82 -1.59 -11.90 15.28
N GLU A 83 -2.38 -12.62 14.48
CA GLU A 83 -2.35 -12.59 13.01
C GLU A 83 -2.65 -11.18 12.47
N LEU A 84 -3.51 -10.40 13.15
CA LEU A 84 -3.78 -9.02 12.79
C LEU A 84 -2.57 -8.11 12.99
N GLY A 85 -1.82 -8.32 14.06
CA GLY A 85 -0.55 -7.62 14.30
C GLY A 85 0.49 -7.91 13.23
N GLN A 86 0.54 -9.16 12.73
CA GLN A 86 1.41 -9.52 11.60
C GLN A 86 0.99 -8.81 10.32
N ILE A 87 -0.31 -8.68 10.05
CA ILE A 87 -0.83 -7.93 8.88
C ILE A 87 -0.48 -6.45 9.00
N CYS A 88 -0.66 -5.83 10.17
CA CYS A 88 -0.26 -4.44 10.41
C CYS A 88 1.24 -4.23 10.17
N THR A 89 2.08 -5.15 10.64
CA THR A 89 3.53 -5.10 10.43
C THR A 89 3.90 -5.25 8.96
N ALA A 90 3.26 -6.19 8.25
CA ALA A 90 3.49 -6.38 6.81
C ALA A 90 3.08 -5.14 6.00
N PHE A 91 1.94 -4.52 6.36
CA PHE A 91 1.49 -3.29 5.72
C PHE A 91 2.45 -2.12 5.99
N GLU A 92 2.95 -1.97 7.21
CA GLU A 92 3.94 -0.94 7.56
C GLU A 92 5.25 -1.13 6.79
N ASN A 93 5.73 -2.36 6.66
CA ASN A 93 6.91 -2.66 5.85
C ASN A 93 6.70 -2.30 4.38
N MET A 94 5.52 -2.60 3.82
CA MET A 94 5.17 -2.21 2.46
C MET A 94 5.13 -0.68 2.31
N ARG A 95 4.53 0.05 3.26
CA ARG A 95 4.50 1.52 3.26
C ARG A 95 5.91 2.10 3.29
N LEU A 96 6.79 1.59 4.14
CA LEU A 96 8.19 2.02 4.24
C LEU A 96 8.95 1.78 2.93
N GLU A 97 8.74 0.65 2.28
CA GLU A 97 9.37 0.35 0.98
C GLU A 97 8.84 1.26 -0.13
N LEU A 98 7.53 1.57 -0.14
CA LEU A 98 6.94 2.55 -1.04
C LEU A 98 7.52 3.96 -0.81
N LEU A 99 7.67 4.36 0.45
CA LEU A 99 8.27 5.66 0.79
C LEU A 99 9.71 5.76 0.28
N LYS A 100 10.51 4.73 0.51
CA LYS A 100 11.90 4.64 0.04
C LYS A 100 11.98 4.69 -1.49
N THR A 101 11.14 3.91 -2.17
CA THR A 101 11.08 3.89 -3.64
C THR A 101 10.68 5.26 -4.19
N ASN A 102 9.70 5.91 -3.58
CA ASN A 102 9.27 7.24 -3.98
C ASN A 102 10.40 8.28 -3.81
N GLN A 103 11.09 8.27 -2.68
CA GLN A 103 12.25 9.14 -2.45
C GLN A 103 13.36 8.92 -3.48
N GLU A 104 13.63 7.68 -3.83
CA GLU A 104 14.63 7.33 -4.86
C GLU A 104 14.21 7.82 -6.24
N LEU A 105 12.94 7.67 -6.61
CA LEU A 105 12.39 8.20 -7.87
C LEU A 105 12.50 9.74 -7.94
N TRP A 106 12.21 10.44 -6.86
CA TRP A 106 12.38 11.89 -6.78
C TRP A 106 13.84 12.29 -6.92
N ARG A 107 14.76 11.58 -6.27
CA ARG A 107 16.19 11.83 -6.39
C ARG A 107 16.68 11.65 -7.84
N GLN A 108 16.26 10.58 -8.49
CA GLN A 108 16.60 10.32 -9.90
C GLN A 108 16.01 11.38 -10.83
N ALA A 109 14.76 11.80 -10.60
CA ALA A 109 14.13 12.86 -11.40
C ALA A 109 14.86 14.20 -11.26
N GLU A 110 15.28 14.58 -10.06
CA GLU A 110 16.05 15.80 -9.81
C GLU A 110 17.43 15.73 -10.44
N GLU A 111 18.11 14.61 -10.35
CA GLU A 111 19.40 14.38 -11.00
C GLU A 111 19.30 14.50 -12.53
N ARG A 112 18.28 13.86 -13.15
CA ARG A 112 18.00 14.04 -14.58
C ARG A 112 17.74 15.49 -14.96
N LYS A 113 17.00 16.22 -14.16
CA LYS A 113 16.73 17.65 -14.38
C LYS A 113 18.01 18.47 -14.34
N ARG A 114 18.90 18.21 -13.37
CA ARG A 114 20.20 18.87 -13.27
C ARG A 114 21.10 18.57 -14.47
N LEU A 115 21.20 17.30 -14.86
CA LEU A 115 21.95 16.89 -16.04
C LEU A 115 21.42 17.57 -17.32
N ASN A 116 20.09 17.57 -17.53
CA ASN A 116 19.48 18.23 -18.69
C ASN A 116 19.77 19.75 -18.71
N ALA A 117 19.74 20.40 -17.56
CA ALA A 117 20.09 21.81 -17.46
C ALA A 117 21.57 22.08 -17.78
N ALA A 118 22.48 21.25 -17.30
CA ALA A 118 23.91 21.33 -17.63
C ALA A 118 24.15 21.12 -19.12
N PHE A 119 23.55 20.10 -19.75
CA PHE A 119 23.62 19.87 -21.19
C PHE A 119 23.09 21.03 -22.01
N ALA A 120 21.94 21.59 -21.63
CA ALA A 120 21.38 22.75 -22.30
C ALA A 120 22.31 23.96 -22.23
N HIS A 121 22.97 24.16 -21.10
CA HIS A 121 23.98 25.22 -20.93
C HIS A 121 25.21 24.97 -21.83
N ASP A 122 25.75 23.77 -21.81
CA ASP A 122 26.99 23.43 -22.55
C ASP A 122 26.78 23.41 -24.08
N LEU A 123 25.57 23.11 -24.54
CA LEU A 123 25.20 23.21 -25.95
C LEU A 123 24.98 24.67 -26.39
N ARG A 124 24.58 25.57 -25.50
CA ARG A 124 24.33 26.98 -25.84
C ARG A 124 25.60 27.67 -26.36
N ASN A 125 26.76 27.37 -25.79
CA ASN A 125 28.04 27.97 -26.17
C ASN A 125 28.42 27.62 -27.63
N PRO A 126 28.53 26.35 -28.03
CA PRO A 126 28.86 26.00 -29.41
C PRO A 126 27.82 26.52 -30.42
N ILE A 127 26.52 26.47 -30.08
CA ILE A 127 25.45 27.02 -30.93
C ILE A 127 25.64 28.53 -31.15
N THR A 128 26.03 29.28 -30.12
CA THR A 128 26.27 30.72 -30.22
C THR A 128 27.47 31.00 -31.15
N VAL A 129 28.54 30.21 -31.03
CA VAL A 129 29.72 30.33 -31.91
C VAL A 129 29.35 29.98 -33.36
N LEU A 130 28.56 28.91 -33.60
CA LEU A 130 28.08 28.55 -34.93
C LEU A 130 27.27 29.71 -35.56
N LYS A 131 26.34 30.30 -34.80
CA LYS A 131 25.58 31.46 -35.30
C LYS A 131 26.45 32.65 -35.64
N GLY A 132 27.50 32.91 -34.87
CA GLY A 132 28.50 33.95 -35.14
C GLY A 132 29.28 33.70 -36.43
N ASN A 133 29.78 32.47 -36.61
CA ASN A 133 30.54 32.10 -37.83
C ASN A 133 29.67 32.10 -39.09
N VAL A 134 28.40 31.69 -39.01
CA VAL A 134 27.44 31.80 -40.13
C VAL A 134 27.23 33.26 -40.52
N LYS A 135 27.18 34.19 -39.56
CA LYS A 135 27.07 35.62 -39.84
C LYS A 135 28.32 36.16 -40.54
N LEU A 136 29.53 35.71 -40.17
CA LEU A 136 30.77 36.09 -40.85
C LEU A 136 30.82 35.57 -42.26
N LEU A 137 30.42 34.33 -42.51
CA LEU A 137 30.36 33.75 -43.87
C LEU A 137 29.33 34.41 -44.77
N ARG A 138 28.26 35.02 -44.21
CA ARG A 138 27.32 35.84 -44.99
C ARG A 138 27.92 37.15 -45.47
N GLN A 139 28.96 37.65 -44.78
CA GLN A 139 29.65 38.86 -45.14
C GLN A 139 30.80 38.60 -46.13
N ASP A 140 31.51 37.49 -45.94
CA ASP A 140 32.60 37.02 -46.78
C ASP A 140 32.54 35.50 -46.90
N ALA A 141 32.04 34.98 -48.00
CA ALA A 141 31.90 33.56 -48.30
C ALA A 141 33.24 32.80 -48.44
N SER A 142 34.34 33.52 -48.66
CA SER A 142 35.67 32.95 -48.76
C SER A 142 36.44 32.84 -47.43
N ASN A 143 35.80 33.21 -46.32
CA ASN A 143 36.41 33.18 -44.99
C ASN A 143 36.65 31.74 -44.51
N GLN A 144 37.81 31.19 -44.86
CA GLN A 144 38.19 29.82 -44.55
C GLN A 144 38.23 29.56 -43.02
N GLN A 145 38.66 30.56 -42.25
CA GLN A 145 38.73 30.44 -40.81
C GLN A 145 37.35 30.26 -40.16
N ALA A 146 36.31 30.90 -40.74
CA ALA A 146 34.94 30.75 -40.27
C ALA A 146 34.38 29.34 -40.64
N LEU A 147 34.76 28.78 -41.80
CA LEU A 147 34.41 27.41 -42.19
C LEU A 147 35.05 26.36 -41.27
N ASP A 148 36.35 26.46 -41.01
CA ASP A 148 37.07 25.53 -40.12
C ASP A 148 36.49 25.52 -38.70
N ARG A 149 36.09 26.68 -38.20
CA ARG A 149 35.41 26.80 -36.89
C ARG A 149 34.03 26.15 -36.91
N LEU A 150 33.25 26.35 -37.96
CA LEU A 150 31.93 25.70 -38.11
C LEU A 150 32.06 24.18 -38.02
N GLU A 151 32.98 23.61 -38.80
CA GLU A 151 33.25 22.17 -38.81
C GLU A 151 33.67 21.67 -37.44
N SER A 152 34.63 22.32 -36.80
CA SER A 152 35.10 21.96 -35.46
C SER A 152 34.01 21.96 -34.38
N TYR A 153 33.14 23.00 -34.37
CA TYR A 153 32.05 23.10 -33.41
C TYR A 153 30.90 22.17 -33.72
N THR A 154 30.66 21.81 -34.99
CA THR A 154 29.66 20.78 -35.34
C THR A 154 30.10 19.42 -34.86
N LEU A 155 31.34 19.01 -35.07
CA LEU A 155 31.91 17.77 -34.54
C LEU A 155 31.81 17.70 -32.99
N ARG A 156 32.06 18.82 -32.34
CA ARG A 156 31.94 18.91 -30.90
C ARG A 156 30.51 18.72 -30.41
N ILE A 157 29.51 19.25 -31.10
CA ILE A 157 28.07 19.02 -30.80
C ILE A 157 27.72 17.54 -31.01
N GLU A 158 28.18 16.92 -32.10
CA GLU A 158 27.96 15.49 -32.34
C GLU A 158 28.49 14.63 -31.20
N GLN A 159 29.70 14.88 -30.74
CA GLN A 159 30.30 14.18 -29.57
C GLN A 159 29.46 14.36 -28.29
N TYR A 160 28.93 15.56 -28.04
CA TYR A 160 28.05 15.79 -26.89
C TYR A 160 26.74 15.02 -26.99
N VAL A 161 26.11 14.99 -28.18
CA VAL A 161 24.86 14.25 -28.42
C VAL A 161 25.09 12.74 -28.28
N GLU A 162 26.20 12.24 -28.79
CA GLU A 162 26.56 10.81 -28.69
C GLU A 162 26.83 10.39 -27.23
N ALA A 163 27.56 11.20 -26.48
CA ALA A 163 27.80 10.97 -25.06
C ALA A 163 26.46 10.96 -24.27
N MET A 164 25.54 11.86 -24.55
CA MET A 164 24.23 11.90 -23.94
C MET A 164 23.38 10.68 -24.28
N SER A 165 23.40 10.26 -25.57
CA SER A 165 22.69 9.06 -26.00
C SER A 165 23.22 7.78 -25.34
N SER A 166 24.53 7.68 -25.13
CA SER A 166 25.13 6.54 -24.45
C SER A 166 24.73 6.44 -22.98
N ILE A 167 24.64 7.58 -22.27
CA ILE A 167 24.17 7.63 -20.87
C ILE A 167 22.71 7.19 -20.80
N GLN A 168 21.84 7.68 -21.70
CA GLN A 168 20.44 7.25 -21.72
C GLN A 168 20.26 5.75 -22.02
N ARG A 169 21.10 5.16 -22.85
CA ARG A 169 21.07 3.72 -23.11
C ARG A 169 21.47 2.90 -21.88
N LEU A 170 22.45 3.35 -21.11
CA LEU A 170 22.85 2.70 -19.87
C LEU A 170 21.76 2.74 -18.81
N GLU A 171 21.02 3.84 -18.70
CA GLU A 171 19.87 3.96 -17.79
C GLU A 171 18.69 3.07 -18.17
N GLN A 172 18.53 2.72 -19.46
CA GLN A 172 17.46 1.85 -19.95
C GLN A 172 17.79 0.37 -19.88
N MET A 173 19.03 0.00 -19.56
CA MET A 173 19.36 -1.41 -19.35
C MET A 173 18.66 -1.91 -18.09
N PRO A 174 17.81 -2.97 -18.19
CA PRO A 174 17.20 -3.57 -17.02
C PRO A 174 18.31 -4.08 -16.12
N VAL A 175 18.35 -3.59 -14.88
CA VAL A 175 19.21 -4.14 -13.83
C VAL A 175 18.76 -5.58 -13.65
N GLN A 176 19.51 -6.54 -14.22
CA GLN A 176 19.31 -7.95 -13.91
C GLN A 176 19.56 -8.12 -12.42
N PRO A 177 18.59 -8.64 -11.65
CA PRO A 177 18.82 -8.95 -10.25
C PRO A 177 19.96 -9.96 -10.19
N ALA A 178 21.07 -9.57 -9.58
CA ALA A 178 22.19 -10.47 -9.30
C ALA A 178 21.70 -11.57 -8.36
N GLY A 179 21.63 -12.81 -8.88
CA GLY A 179 21.57 -14.02 -8.05
C GLY A 179 20.19 -14.61 -7.80
N ALA A 180 19.77 -15.46 -8.74
CA ALA A 180 19.13 -16.70 -8.38
C ALA A 180 20.13 -17.82 -8.76
N ALA A 181 20.93 -18.21 -7.80
CA ALA A 181 21.69 -19.45 -7.77
C ALA A 181 21.37 -20.16 -6.45
#